data_1a3123fcc15b16c2dcb1d7adff370b3e
#
_entry.id   1a3123fcc15b16c2dcb1d7adff370b3e
#
_cell.length_a   1.000
_cell.length_b   1.000
_cell.length_c   1.000
_cell.angle_alpha   90.00
_cell.angle_beta   90.00
_cell.angle_gamma   90.00
#
_symmetry.space_group_name_H-M   'P 1'
#
loop_
_entity.id
_entity.type
_entity.pdbx_description
1 polymer ?
#
loop_
_entity_poly.entity_id
_entity_poly.type
_entity_poly.pdbx_seq_one_letter_code
_entity_poly.pdbx_strand_id
1 'polypeptide(L)'
;MQLARPALSPGGEAVRGRPGSGARPWIWAASLGVYAFLYLPLAVVVLFSFNDSVLNAEWVGFTTRWYDRLLHDEDMLRAAANSLLIALVSSSTATVLGAMAGIAMHRYRPRLLPFLALTPVAMPEILLGVSLLLFFRQVLDLTLGLTSILIAHVTFSIGFVAVIVRSRLAGMDESIFEAARDLGATPWATFRRITLPLILPALAAGFLMAFTLSIDDFVITFFVAGVGVVTLPLQIYSMIKVTVTPEVNAVSTLLMLLTLSVVVAAARFAPDALKARE
;
A
#
# COMPACT_ATOMS: atom_id res chain seq x y z
N MET A 1 39.15 66.49 7.35
CA MET A 1 39.56 65.06 7.16
C MET A 1 38.38 64.28 6.60
N GLN A 2 38.26 64.29 5.27
CA GLN A 2 37.14 63.69 4.53
C GLN A 2 37.41 62.19 4.36
N LEU A 3 36.54 61.37 4.91
CA LEU A 3 36.56 59.92 4.68
C LEU A 3 35.74 59.60 3.43
N ALA A 4 36.48 59.14 2.40
CA ALA A 4 35.91 58.68 1.12
C ALA A 4 35.01 57.47 1.32
N ARG A 5 33.79 57.51 0.75
CA ARG A 5 32.88 56.36 0.60
C ARG A 5 33.37 55.51 -0.59
N PRO A 6 33.45 54.19 -0.45
CA PRO A 6 33.71 53.34 -1.62
C PRO A 6 32.44 53.27 -2.48
N ALA A 7 32.63 53.48 -3.78
CA ALA A 7 31.62 53.35 -4.80
C ALA A 7 31.17 51.89 -4.93
N LEU A 8 29.87 51.63 -4.86
CA LEU A 8 29.25 50.36 -5.21
C LEU A 8 29.25 50.22 -6.74
N SER A 9 29.90 49.20 -7.27
CA SER A 9 29.87 48.84 -8.67
C SER A 9 28.48 48.31 -9.03
N PRO A 10 27.87 48.73 -10.16
CA PRO A 10 26.63 48.16 -10.67
C PRO A 10 26.97 46.91 -11.53
N GLY A 11 27.25 45.82 -10.89
CA GLY A 11 27.35 44.52 -11.53
C GLY A 11 26.05 43.74 -11.34
N GLY A 12 25.00 44.12 -12.08
CA GLY A 12 23.81 43.32 -12.22
C GLY A 12 24.14 42.09 -13.04
N GLU A 13 24.55 40.99 -12.39
CA GLU A 13 24.49 39.66 -12.99
C GLU A 13 23.04 39.33 -13.23
N ALA A 14 22.60 39.49 -14.47
CA ALA A 14 21.35 38.94 -14.94
C ALA A 14 21.39 37.45 -14.65
N VAL A 15 20.53 37.02 -13.70
CA VAL A 15 20.20 35.61 -13.47
C VAL A 15 19.72 35.09 -14.83
N ARG A 16 20.63 34.47 -15.58
CA ARG A 16 20.29 33.74 -16.80
C ARG A 16 19.24 32.71 -16.41
N GLY A 17 18.00 33.01 -16.79
CA GLY A 17 16.90 32.07 -16.68
C GLY A 17 17.36 30.73 -17.25
N ARG A 18 17.30 29.69 -16.45
CA ARG A 18 17.51 28.30 -16.92
C ARG A 18 16.60 28.12 -18.14
N PRO A 19 17.15 27.70 -19.29
CA PRO A 19 16.32 27.39 -20.43
C PRO A 19 15.30 26.36 -19.98
N GLY A 20 14.00 26.70 -20.17
CA GLY A 20 12.90 25.85 -19.79
C GLY A 20 13.19 24.42 -20.21
N SER A 21 13.05 23.50 -19.26
CA SER A 21 13.14 22.07 -19.48
C SER A 21 11.94 21.62 -20.33
N GLY A 22 11.96 21.96 -21.60
CA GLY A 22 11.18 21.23 -22.59
C GLY A 22 11.66 19.78 -22.47
N ALA A 23 10.88 18.94 -21.82
CA ALA A 23 11.22 17.54 -21.65
C ALA A 23 11.59 17.00 -23.01
N ARG A 24 12.85 16.58 -23.18
CA ARG A 24 13.39 16.12 -24.46
C ARG A 24 12.44 15.04 -25.00
N PRO A 25 11.99 15.10 -26.26
CA PRO A 25 10.95 14.20 -26.79
C PRO A 25 11.29 12.72 -26.63
N TRP A 26 12.58 12.38 -26.57
CA TRP A 26 13.01 11.01 -26.31
C TRP A 26 12.68 10.53 -24.87
N ILE A 27 12.65 11.43 -23.88
CA ILE A 27 12.25 11.07 -22.51
C ILE A 27 10.78 10.69 -22.48
N TRP A 28 9.93 11.45 -23.18
CA TRP A 28 8.52 11.11 -23.32
C TRP A 28 8.31 9.80 -24.07
N ALA A 29 9.05 9.58 -25.16
CA ALA A 29 9.00 8.34 -25.92
C ALA A 29 9.46 7.13 -25.08
N ALA A 30 10.56 7.28 -24.35
CA ALA A 30 11.05 6.24 -23.44
C ALA A 30 10.04 5.95 -22.31
N SER A 31 9.48 6.99 -21.68
CA SER A 31 8.47 6.83 -20.64
C SER A 31 7.22 6.14 -21.18
N LEU A 32 6.73 6.54 -22.35
CA LEU A 32 5.58 5.90 -23.00
C LEU A 32 5.88 4.43 -23.33
N GLY A 33 7.09 4.12 -23.80
CA GLY A 33 7.54 2.75 -24.06
C GLY A 33 7.52 1.88 -22.79
N VAL A 34 8.03 2.42 -21.68
CA VAL A 34 7.99 1.72 -20.37
C VAL A 34 6.55 1.51 -19.90
N TYR A 35 5.70 2.52 -19.98
CA TYR A 35 4.28 2.36 -19.62
C TYR A 35 3.58 1.34 -20.52
N ALA A 36 3.78 1.42 -21.83
CA ALA A 36 3.20 0.44 -22.76
C ALA A 36 3.66 -0.99 -22.41
N PHE A 37 4.95 -1.19 -22.16
CA PHE A 37 5.50 -2.50 -21.77
C PHE A 37 4.88 -3.04 -20.47
N LEU A 38 4.66 -2.18 -19.49
CA LEU A 38 4.07 -2.57 -18.19
C LEU A 38 2.56 -2.83 -18.27
N TYR A 39 1.83 -1.99 -19.01
CA TYR A 39 0.37 -2.05 -19.02
C TYR A 39 -0.21 -2.92 -20.15
N LEU A 40 0.55 -3.18 -21.22
CA LEU A 40 0.10 -4.03 -22.33
C LEU A 40 -0.30 -5.44 -21.88
N PRO A 41 0.51 -6.16 -21.07
CA PRO A 41 0.10 -7.48 -20.56
C PRO A 41 -1.19 -7.43 -19.75
N LEU A 42 -1.38 -6.39 -18.92
CA LEU A 42 -2.61 -6.22 -18.15
C LEU A 42 -3.81 -5.95 -19.06
N ALA A 43 -3.63 -5.12 -20.08
CA ALA A 43 -4.67 -4.88 -21.07
C ALA A 43 -5.06 -6.18 -21.83
N VAL A 44 -4.09 -7.05 -22.12
CA VAL A 44 -4.34 -8.38 -22.72
C VAL A 44 -5.17 -9.24 -21.78
N VAL A 45 -4.84 -9.31 -20.48
CA VAL A 45 -5.63 -10.06 -19.48
C VAL A 45 -7.07 -9.54 -19.45
N VAL A 46 -7.28 -8.22 -19.40
CA VAL A 46 -8.61 -7.60 -19.42
C VAL A 46 -9.35 -7.94 -20.73
N LEU A 47 -8.69 -7.83 -21.88
CA LEU A 47 -9.30 -8.16 -23.15
C LEU A 47 -9.74 -9.63 -23.21
N PHE A 48 -8.84 -10.54 -22.86
CA PHE A 48 -9.10 -11.98 -22.92
C PHE A 48 -10.05 -12.46 -21.81
N SER A 49 -10.38 -11.66 -20.81
CA SER A 49 -11.45 -11.95 -19.84
C SER A 49 -12.83 -11.98 -20.48
N PHE A 50 -12.99 -11.35 -21.65
CA PHE A 50 -14.22 -11.36 -22.45
C PHE A 50 -14.19 -12.34 -23.62
N ASN A 51 -13.14 -13.18 -23.72
CA ASN A 51 -12.98 -14.11 -24.84
C ASN A 51 -13.90 -15.33 -24.67
N ASP A 52 -14.67 -15.68 -25.72
CA ASP A 52 -15.57 -16.83 -25.72
C ASP A 52 -14.84 -18.14 -26.11
N SER A 53 -13.63 -18.31 -25.64
CA SER A 53 -12.84 -19.53 -25.80
C SER A 53 -12.85 -20.36 -24.52
N VAL A 54 -12.65 -21.66 -24.63
CA VAL A 54 -12.40 -22.54 -23.47
C VAL A 54 -10.93 -22.52 -23.07
N LEU A 55 -10.06 -22.42 -24.08
CA LEU A 55 -8.61 -22.29 -23.92
C LEU A 55 -8.20 -20.88 -24.34
N ASN A 56 -7.41 -20.21 -23.55
CA ASN A 56 -7.02 -18.82 -23.74
C ASN A 56 -6.00 -18.59 -24.90
N ALA A 57 -6.05 -19.44 -25.94
CA ALA A 57 -5.07 -19.46 -27.02
C ALA A 57 -5.40 -18.50 -28.17
N GLU A 58 -6.68 -18.36 -28.51
CA GLU A 58 -7.15 -17.58 -29.65
C GLU A 58 -8.37 -16.74 -29.28
N TRP A 59 -8.53 -15.58 -29.90
CA TRP A 59 -9.75 -14.79 -29.76
C TRP A 59 -10.86 -15.38 -30.62
N VAL A 60 -11.92 -15.91 -29.99
CA VAL A 60 -13.05 -16.56 -30.65
C VAL A 60 -14.24 -15.62 -30.76
N GLY A 61 -14.48 -14.76 -29.76
CA GLY A 61 -15.61 -13.85 -29.74
C GLY A 61 -15.77 -13.17 -28.39
N PHE A 62 -16.72 -12.23 -28.30
CA PHE A 62 -17.00 -11.49 -27.07
C PHE A 62 -18.05 -12.22 -26.23
N THR A 63 -17.79 -12.40 -24.94
CA THR A 63 -18.74 -12.97 -23.97
C THR A 63 -18.53 -12.37 -22.58
N THR A 64 -19.59 -12.34 -21.78
CA THR A 64 -19.55 -12.02 -20.34
C THR A 64 -19.84 -13.21 -19.45
N ARG A 65 -19.97 -14.42 -20.03
CA ARG A 65 -20.37 -15.64 -19.31
C ARG A 65 -19.43 -16.00 -18.17
N TRP A 66 -18.14 -15.65 -18.26
CA TRP A 66 -17.15 -15.93 -17.22
C TRP A 66 -17.44 -15.14 -15.94
N TYR A 67 -17.87 -13.90 -16.07
CA TYR A 67 -18.27 -13.06 -14.95
C TYR A 67 -19.54 -13.60 -14.27
N ASP A 68 -20.52 -14.02 -15.09
CA ASP A 68 -21.73 -14.66 -14.56
C ASP A 68 -21.42 -15.95 -13.81
N ARG A 69 -20.53 -16.81 -14.36
CA ARG A 69 -20.07 -18.02 -13.69
C ARG A 69 -19.38 -17.73 -12.36
N LEU A 70 -18.47 -16.73 -12.31
CA LEU A 70 -17.76 -16.33 -11.09
C LEU A 70 -18.73 -15.86 -9.99
N LEU A 71 -19.83 -15.19 -10.35
CA LEU A 71 -20.84 -14.74 -9.40
C LEU A 71 -21.69 -15.89 -8.82
N HIS A 72 -21.68 -17.06 -9.44
CA HIS A 72 -22.38 -18.25 -8.99
C HIS A 72 -21.44 -19.33 -8.43
N ASP A 73 -20.12 -19.11 -8.46
CA ASP A 73 -19.12 -20.00 -7.89
C ASP A 73 -18.96 -19.74 -6.41
N GLU A 74 -19.49 -20.65 -5.58
CA GLU A 74 -19.44 -20.52 -4.12
C GLU A 74 -18.01 -20.49 -3.57
N ASP A 75 -17.08 -21.24 -4.15
CA ASP A 75 -15.69 -21.29 -3.68
C ASP A 75 -14.98 -19.97 -4.00
N MET A 76 -15.25 -19.40 -5.16
CA MET A 76 -14.73 -18.09 -5.55
C MET A 76 -15.29 -16.98 -4.67
N LEU A 77 -16.60 -16.97 -4.41
CA LEU A 77 -17.23 -15.98 -3.54
C LEU A 77 -16.72 -16.09 -2.10
N ARG A 78 -16.52 -17.31 -1.61
CA ARG A 78 -15.95 -17.58 -0.29
C ARG A 78 -14.51 -17.09 -0.18
N ALA A 79 -13.70 -17.36 -1.21
CA ALA A 79 -12.31 -16.88 -1.29
C ALA A 79 -12.24 -15.33 -1.33
N ALA A 80 -13.12 -14.69 -2.10
CA ALA A 80 -13.23 -13.23 -2.16
C ALA A 80 -13.65 -12.63 -0.81
N ALA A 81 -14.64 -13.23 -0.13
CA ALA A 81 -15.08 -12.80 1.20
C ALA A 81 -13.98 -12.95 2.24
N ASN A 82 -13.22 -14.05 2.21
CA ASN A 82 -12.06 -14.27 3.09
C ASN A 82 -10.98 -13.19 2.85
N SER A 83 -10.61 -12.94 1.60
CA SER A 83 -9.63 -11.89 1.26
C SER A 83 -10.06 -10.52 1.76
N LEU A 84 -11.33 -10.16 1.56
CA LEU A 84 -11.85 -8.86 1.99
C LEU A 84 -11.87 -8.75 3.53
N LEU A 85 -12.31 -9.79 4.22
CA LEU A 85 -12.33 -9.84 5.68
C LEU A 85 -10.91 -9.74 6.25
N ILE A 86 -9.97 -10.51 5.71
CA ILE A 86 -8.57 -10.49 6.13
C ILE A 86 -7.99 -9.09 5.90
N ALA A 87 -8.17 -8.53 4.71
CA ALA A 87 -7.65 -7.21 4.37
C ALA A 87 -8.22 -6.10 5.28
N LEU A 88 -9.53 -6.11 5.55
CA LEU A 88 -10.17 -5.11 6.41
C LEU A 88 -9.71 -5.23 7.88
N VAL A 89 -9.69 -6.44 8.42
CA VAL A 89 -9.33 -6.66 9.83
C VAL A 89 -7.84 -6.42 10.05
N SER A 90 -6.99 -6.96 9.18
CA SER A 90 -5.53 -6.78 9.31
C SER A 90 -5.11 -5.34 9.11
N SER A 91 -5.64 -4.63 8.08
CA SER A 91 -5.31 -3.23 7.86
C SER A 91 -5.79 -2.30 8.97
N SER A 92 -7.00 -2.56 9.50
CA SER A 92 -7.52 -1.80 10.65
C SER A 92 -6.63 -1.98 11.88
N THR A 93 -6.30 -3.22 12.20
CA THR A 93 -5.42 -3.56 13.34
C THR A 93 -4.00 -3.01 13.14
N ALA A 94 -3.43 -3.19 11.96
CA ALA A 94 -2.12 -2.66 11.60
C ALA A 94 -2.08 -1.14 11.64
N THR A 95 -3.17 -0.46 11.27
CA THR A 95 -3.26 1.00 11.33
C THR A 95 -3.19 1.50 12.78
N VAL A 96 -3.91 0.87 13.70
CA VAL A 96 -3.86 1.23 15.10
C VAL A 96 -2.47 0.97 15.69
N LEU A 97 -1.94 -0.25 15.54
CA LEU A 97 -0.64 -0.63 16.10
C LEU A 97 0.52 0.13 15.43
N GLY A 98 0.47 0.29 14.12
CA GLY A 98 1.46 1.06 13.36
C GLY A 98 1.44 2.55 13.69
N ALA A 99 0.25 3.13 13.91
CA ALA A 99 0.15 4.51 14.40
C ALA A 99 0.77 4.68 15.79
N MET A 100 0.49 3.77 16.71
CA MET A 100 1.13 3.78 18.03
C MET A 100 2.65 3.66 17.92
N ALA A 101 3.14 2.75 17.09
CA ALA A 101 4.57 2.58 16.83
C ALA A 101 5.18 3.85 16.20
N GLY A 102 4.55 4.44 15.19
CA GLY A 102 5.00 5.66 14.52
C GLY A 102 5.08 6.86 15.46
N ILE A 103 4.04 7.06 16.30
CA ILE A 103 4.03 8.10 17.34
C ILE A 103 5.14 7.87 18.37
N ALA A 104 5.30 6.61 18.82
CA ALA A 104 6.35 6.27 19.77
C ALA A 104 7.75 6.49 19.20
N MET A 105 7.98 6.12 17.95
CA MET A 105 9.25 6.36 17.23
C MET A 105 9.55 7.84 17.08
N HIS A 106 8.54 8.67 16.83
CA HIS A 106 8.71 10.12 16.70
C HIS A 106 9.01 10.77 18.05
N ARG A 107 8.21 10.46 19.07
CA ARG A 107 8.25 11.13 20.38
C ARG A 107 9.40 10.67 21.28
N TYR A 108 9.63 9.35 21.37
CA TYR A 108 10.58 8.78 22.31
C TYR A 108 11.91 8.35 21.67
N ARG A 109 11.97 8.29 20.33
CA ARG A 109 13.15 7.90 19.55
C ARG A 109 13.84 6.61 20.05
N PRO A 110 13.10 5.55 20.40
CA PRO A 110 13.66 4.32 20.90
C PRO A 110 14.53 3.65 19.82
N ARG A 111 15.68 3.08 20.20
CA ARG A 111 16.61 2.47 19.24
C ARG A 111 16.11 1.15 18.66
N LEU A 112 15.42 0.36 19.46
CA LEU A 112 15.00 -1.01 19.12
C LEU A 112 13.68 -1.03 18.32
N LEU A 113 12.74 -0.15 18.62
CA LEU A 113 11.40 -0.16 18.01
C LEU A 113 11.40 0.04 16.48
N PRO A 114 12.20 0.96 15.89
CA PRO A 114 12.32 1.05 14.45
C PRO A 114 12.85 -0.24 13.82
N PHE A 115 13.86 -0.85 14.45
CA PHE A 115 14.42 -2.11 13.97
C PHE A 115 13.34 -3.22 13.95
N LEU A 116 12.63 -3.43 15.05
CA LEU A 116 11.58 -4.45 15.13
C LEU A 116 10.43 -4.20 14.16
N ALA A 117 9.97 -2.95 14.04
CA ALA A 117 8.84 -2.63 13.17
C ALA A 117 9.20 -2.68 11.68
N LEU A 118 10.46 -2.38 11.30
CA LEU A 118 10.87 -2.32 9.89
C LEU A 118 11.51 -3.62 9.40
N THR A 119 11.92 -4.51 10.29
CA THR A 119 12.52 -5.81 9.90
C THR A 119 11.61 -6.59 8.94
N PRO A 120 10.29 -6.78 9.19
CA PRO A 120 9.41 -7.48 8.27
C PRO A 120 9.33 -6.81 6.88
N VAL A 121 9.42 -5.48 6.82
CA VAL A 121 9.38 -4.70 5.56
C VAL A 121 10.65 -4.92 4.72
N ALA A 122 11.78 -5.12 5.39
CA ALA A 122 13.08 -5.32 4.73
C ALA A 122 13.33 -6.78 4.31
N MET A 123 12.56 -7.72 4.85
CA MET A 123 12.72 -9.15 4.55
C MET A 123 12.05 -9.52 3.21
N PRO A 124 12.65 -10.41 2.41
CA PRO A 124 11.95 -11.04 1.29
C PRO A 124 10.69 -11.77 1.79
N GLU A 125 9.55 -11.56 1.10
CA GLU A 125 8.25 -12.12 1.50
C GLU A 125 8.27 -13.63 1.72
N ILE A 126 8.99 -14.39 0.87
CA ILE A 126 9.13 -15.84 1.00
C ILE A 126 9.80 -16.19 2.34
N LEU A 127 10.87 -15.50 2.69
CA LEU A 127 11.58 -15.74 3.96
C LEU A 127 10.69 -15.38 5.15
N LEU A 128 9.95 -14.30 5.06
CA LEU A 128 9.00 -13.90 6.09
C LEU A 128 7.89 -14.95 6.25
N GLY A 129 7.28 -15.41 5.15
CA GLY A 129 6.24 -16.43 5.15
C GLY A 129 6.69 -17.75 5.77
N VAL A 130 7.87 -18.26 5.37
CA VAL A 130 8.46 -19.49 5.96
C VAL A 130 8.81 -19.29 7.43
N SER A 131 9.38 -18.14 7.80
CA SER A 131 9.72 -17.84 9.20
C SER A 131 8.48 -17.80 10.10
N LEU A 132 7.39 -17.17 9.61
CA LEU A 132 6.13 -17.11 10.33
C LEU A 132 5.47 -18.49 10.44
N LEU A 133 5.51 -19.32 9.37
CA LEU A 133 5.04 -20.69 9.42
C LEU A 133 5.75 -21.48 10.55
N LEU A 134 7.09 -21.44 10.57
CA LEU A 134 7.88 -22.13 11.58
C LEU A 134 7.61 -21.59 12.99
N PHE A 135 7.52 -20.26 13.13
CA PHE A 135 7.21 -19.60 14.39
C PHE A 135 5.84 -20.00 14.92
N PHE A 136 4.81 -19.98 14.07
CA PHE A 136 3.46 -20.36 14.47
C PHE A 136 3.37 -21.83 14.87
N ARG A 137 4.04 -22.71 14.15
CA ARG A 137 3.95 -24.16 14.38
C ARG A 137 4.87 -24.65 15.51
N GLN A 138 6.11 -24.14 15.60
CA GLN A 138 7.12 -24.67 16.52
C GLN A 138 7.20 -23.89 17.84
N VAL A 139 6.90 -22.60 17.84
CA VAL A 139 7.04 -21.75 19.02
C VAL A 139 5.67 -21.50 19.68
N LEU A 140 4.64 -21.18 18.88
CA LEU A 140 3.32 -20.85 19.43
C LEU A 140 2.34 -22.03 19.44
N ASP A 141 2.68 -23.14 18.77
CA ASP A 141 1.78 -24.30 18.53
C ASP A 141 0.40 -23.86 18.00
N LEU A 142 0.40 -22.84 17.17
CA LEU A 142 -0.82 -22.26 16.59
C LEU A 142 -1.25 -23.10 15.39
N THR A 143 -2.53 -23.49 15.36
CA THR A 143 -3.13 -24.09 14.16
C THR A 143 -3.21 -23.04 13.05
N LEU A 144 -2.71 -23.43 11.84
CA LEU A 144 -2.76 -22.54 10.68
C LEU A 144 -4.20 -22.37 10.18
N GLY A 145 -4.53 -21.17 9.74
CA GLY A 145 -5.87 -20.81 9.25
C GLY A 145 -6.07 -19.29 9.25
N LEU A 146 -7.31 -18.84 9.42
CA LEU A 146 -7.65 -17.42 9.38
C LEU A 146 -6.86 -16.59 10.40
N THR A 147 -6.67 -17.09 11.61
CA THR A 147 -5.94 -16.38 12.69
C THR A 147 -4.47 -16.19 12.34
N SER A 148 -3.80 -17.23 11.84
CA SER A 148 -2.39 -17.13 11.44
C SER A 148 -2.19 -16.16 10.28
N ILE A 149 -3.12 -16.14 9.29
CA ILE A 149 -3.09 -15.15 8.21
C ILE A 149 -3.25 -13.74 8.77
N LEU A 150 -4.23 -13.50 9.63
CA LEU A 150 -4.46 -12.18 10.23
C LEU A 150 -3.24 -11.68 10.99
N ILE A 151 -2.63 -12.52 11.84
CA ILE A 151 -1.42 -12.15 12.59
C ILE A 151 -0.26 -11.85 11.64
N ALA A 152 -0.06 -12.66 10.60
CA ALA A 152 0.99 -12.46 9.62
C ALA A 152 0.85 -11.14 8.87
N HIS A 153 -0.37 -10.85 8.37
CA HIS A 153 -0.66 -9.61 7.63
C HIS A 153 -0.54 -8.37 8.52
N VAL A 154 -0.99 -8.43 9.78
CA VAL A 154 -0.79 -7.35 10.74
C VAL A 154 0.70 -7.12 10.99
N THR A 155 1.46 -8.19 11.22
CA THR A 155 2.90 -8.11 11.54
C THR A 155 3.68 -7.41 10.45
N PHE A 156 3.42 -7.75 9.20
CA PHE A 156 4.12 -7.17 8.06
C PHE A 156 3.65 -5.73 7.76
N SER A 157 2.36 -5.43 7.97
CA SER A 157 1.77 -4.13 7.63
C SER A 157 2.08 -3.03 8.66
N ILE A 158 2.33 -3.38 9.93
CA ILE A 158 2.65 -2.41 11.01
C ILE A 158 3.79 -1.48 10.61
N GLY A 159 4.86 -2.02 10.00
CA GLY A 159 6.04 -1.24 9.63
C GLY A 159 5.73 -0.15 8.61
N PHE A 160 4.94 -0.44 7.59
CA PHE A 160 4.53 0.53 6.57
C PHE A 160 3.72 1.66 7.19
N VAL A 161 2.71 1.33 8.00
CA VAL A 161 1.88 2.34 8.68
C VAL A 161 2.73 3.20 9.63
N ALA A 162 3.63 2.58 10.39
CA ALA A 162 4.49 3.28 11.33
C ALA A 162 5.40 4.32 10.65
N VAL A 163 5.95 3.98 9.47
CA VAL A 163 6.76 4.91 8.67
C VAL A 163 5.92 6.08 8.17
N ILE A 164 4.72 5.82 7.62
CA ILE A 164 3.83 6.85 7.10
C ILE A 164 3.44 7.83 8.20
N VAL A 165 3.01 7.32 9.37
CA VAL A 165 2.62 8.17 10.50
C VAL A 165 3.81 8.95 11.07
N ARG A 166 4.98 8.30 11.23
CA ARG A 166 6.20 8.98 11.68
C ARG A 166 6.63 10.08 10.72
N SER A 167 6.58 9.84 9.42
CA SER A 167 6.94 10.84 8.40
C SER A 167 6.00 12.05 8.46
N ARG A 168 4.70 11.81 8.67
CA ARG A 168 3.73 12.90 8.85
C ARG A 168 4.04 13.75 10.08
N LEU A 169 4.32 13.11 11.22
CA LEU A 169 4.66 13.82 12.46
C LEU A 169 5.98 14.60 12.34
N ALA A 170 6.98 14.05 11.64
CA ALA A 170 8.26 14.72 11.43
C ALA A 170 8.17 15.97 10.55
N GLY A 171 7.13 16.11 9.74
CA GLY A 171 6.84 17.28 8.92
C GLY A 171 5.95 18.34 9.60
N MET A 172 5.59 18.14 10.87
CA MET A 172 4.79 19.11 11.62
C MET A 172 5.66 20.10 12.39
N ASP A 173 5.14 21.33 12.56
CA ASP A 173 5.77 22.34 13.38
C ASP A 173 5.60 21.98 14.87
N GLU A 174 6.70 21.84 15.60
CA GLU A 174 6.69 21.55 17.04
C GLU A 174 6.05 22.67 17.87
N SER A 175 6.04 23.93 17.36
CA SER A 175 5.43 25.09 18.03
C SER A 175 3.94 24.87 18.34
N ILE A 176 3.22 24.10 17.54
CA ILE A 176 1.80 23.75 17.77
C ILE A 176 1.63 22.98 19.09
N PHE A 177 2.54 22.04 19.35
CA PHE A 177 2.52 21.23 20.58
C PHE A 177 3.01 22.01 21.80
N GLU A 178 3.92 22.95 21.61
CA GLU A 178 4.38 23.87 22.65
C GLU A 178 3.27 24.85 23.07
N ALA A 179 2.63 25.51 22.11
CA ALA A 179 1.49 26.38 22.36
C ALA A 179 0.33 25.66 23.07
N ALA A 180 0.05 24.41 22.71
CA ALA A 180 -0.97 23.65 23.41
C ALA A 180 -0.62 23.40 24.89
N ARG A 181 0.65 23.14 25.18
CA ARG A 181 1.13 22.98 26.59
C ARG A 181 1.07 24.29 27.38
N ASP A 182 1.45 25.40 26.77
CA ASP A 182 1.40 26.71 27.37
C ASP A 182 -0.03 27.15 27.74
N LEU A 183 -1.01 26.71 26.93
CA LEU A 183 -2.44 26.87 27.19
C LEU A 183 -3.00 25.84 28.19
N GLY A 184 -2.15 25.04 28.84
CA GLY A 184 -2.55 24.08 29.87
C GLY A 184 -3.24 22.81 29.35
N ALA A 185 -3.09 22.47 28.06
CA ALA A 185 -3.68 21.24 27.51
C ALA A 185 -3.00 19.98 28.10
N THR A 186 -3.82 19.06 28.59
CA THR A 186 -3.33 17.76 29.03
C THR A 186 -2.80 16.93 27.85
N PRO A 187 -1.91 15.95 28.07
CA PRO A 187 -1.40 15.09 26.99
C PRO A 187 -2.51 14.41 26.18
N TRP A 188 -3.59 13.97 26.84
CA TRP A 188 -4.76 13.38 26.19
C TRP A 188 -5.55 14.40 25.37
N ALA A 189 -5.73 15.63 25.87
CA ALA A 189 -6.38 16.70 25.12
C ALA A 189 -5.57 17.07 23.88
N THR A 190 -4.25 17.21 23.99
CA THR A 190 -3.33 17.44 22.88
C THR A 190 -3.40 16.30 21.86
N PHE A 191 -3.38 15.05 22.30
CA PHE A 191 -3.52 13.90 21.40
C PHE A 191 -4.84 13.94 20.62
N ARG A 192 -5.98 14.05 21.34
CA ARG A 192 -7.30 13.94 20.71
C ARG A 192 -7.66 15.13 19.83
N ARG A 193 -7.28 16.35 20.23
CA ARG A 193 -7.70 17.59 19.56
C ARG A 193 -6.69 18.12 18.54
N ILE A 194 -5.43 17.74 18.65
CA ILE A 194 -4.35 18.24 17.80
C ILE A 194 -3.70 17.09 17.03
N THR A 195 -3.05 16.16 17.73
CA THR A 195 -2.27 15.09 17.08
C THR A 195 -3.13 14.22 16.17
N LEU A 196 -4.22 13.67 16.69
CA LEU A 196 -5.09 12.73 15.97
C LEU A 196 -5.70 13.35 14.70
N PRO A 197 -6.30 14.57 14.73
CA PRO A 197 -6.79 15.19 13.50
C PRO A 197 -5.70 15.48 12.47
N LEU A 198 -4.51 15.89 12.91
CA LEU A 198 -3.39 16.19 12.03
C LEU A 198 -2.78 14.95 11.37
N ILE A 199 -2.79 13.80 12.05
CA ILE A 199 -2.31 12.52 11.48
C ILE A 199 -3.40 11.73 10.77
N LEU A 200 -4.67 12.12 10.84
CA LEU A 200 -5.78 11.38 10.24
C LEU A 200 -5.59 11.10 8.74
N PRO A 201 -5.09 12.03 7.91
CA PRO A 201 -4.76 11.74 6.51
C PRO A 201 -3.66 10.67 6.37
N ALA A 202 -2.67 10.66 7.26
CA ALA A 202 -1.62 9.65 7.28
C ALA A 202 -2.14 8.28 7.75
N LEU A 203 -3.09 8.26 8.69
CA LEU A 203 -3.77 7.02 9.10
C LEU A 203 -4.58 6.43 7.95
N ALA A 204 -5.33 7.27 7.22
CA ALA A 204 -6.06 6.83 6.04
C ALA A 204 -5.13 6.27 4.95
N ALA A 205 -4.02 6.96 4.66
CA ALA A 205 -3.01 6.48 3.72
C ALA A 205 -2.36 5.18 4.18
N GLY A 206 -2.04 5.06 5.48
CA GLY A 206 -1.50 3.84 6.09
C GLY A 206 -2.46 2.66 6.02
N PHE A 207 -3.74 2.90 6.31
CA PHE A 207 -4.80 1.89 6.19
C PHE A 207 -4.91 1.38 4.74
N LEU A 208 -4.98 2.29 3.77
CA LEU A 208 -5.12 1.94 2.37
C LEU A 208 -3.89 1.19 1.84
N MET A 209 -2.70 1.58 2.27
CA MET A 209 -1.47 0.84 1.96
C MET A 209 -1.52 -0.57 2.53
N ALA A 210 -1.84 -0.72 3.82
CA ALA A 210 -1.96 -2.02 4.48
C ALA A 210 -3.08 -2.88 3.87
N PHE A 211 -4.21 -2.26 3.48
CA PHE A 211 -5.32 -2.95 2.81
C PHE A 211 -4.89 -3.48 1.44
N THR A 212 -4.24 -2.63 0.62
CA THR A 212 -3.77 -3.04 -0.71
C THR A 212 -2.75 -4.18 -0.61
N LEU A 213 -1.79 -4.07 0.30
CA LEU A 213 -0.78 -5.12 0.52
C LEU A 213 -1.40 -6.43 1.02
N SER A 214 -2.49 -6.37 1.78
CA SER A 214 -3.15 -7.55 2.32
C SER A 214 -4.10 -8.23 1.32
N ILE A 215 -4.77 -7.47 0.45
CA ILE A 215 -5.78 -8.01 -0.48
C ILE A 215 -5.15 -8.80 -1.62
N ASP A 216 -3.96 -8.43 -2.06
CA ASP A 216 -3.23 -9.05 -3.16
C ASP A 216 -2.12 -10.01 -2.68
N ASP A 217 -1.94 -10.16 -1.35
CA ASP A 217 -0.92 -11.06 -0.84
C ASP A 217 -1.21 -12.52 -1.18
N PHE A 218 -0.25 -13.11 -1.86
CA PHE A 218 -0.23 -14.55 -2.15
C PHE A 218 0.85 -15.25 -1.33
N VAL A 219 2.02 -14.63 -1.21
CA VAL A 219 3.23 -15.32 -0.76
C VAL A 219 3.17 -15.68 0.73
N ILE A 220 2.89 -14.71 1.58
CA ILE A 220 2.81 -14.94 3.03
C ILE A 220 1.62 -15.86 3.32
N THR A 221 0.46 -15.57 2.71
CA THR A 221 -0.76 -16.37 2.88
C THR A 221 -0.53 -17.83 2.49
N PHE A 222 0.18 -18.11 1.39
CA PHE A 222 0.48 -19.48 0.94
C PHE A 222 1.15 -20.33 2.03
N PHE A 223 2.03 -19.75 2.83
CA PHE A 223 2.72 -20.47 3.89
C PHE A 223 1.90 -20.60 5.18
N VAL A 224 1.03 -19.63 5.50
CA VAL A 224 0.36 -19.56 6.80
C VAL A 224 -1.15 -19.86 6.78
N ALA A 225 -1.77 -20.07 5.61
CA ALA A 225 -3.21 -20.29 5.50
C ALA A 225 -3.68 -21.62 6.11
N GLY A 226 -2.85 -22.66 6.07
CA GLY A 226 -3.27 -23.99 6.52
C GLY A 226 -4.36 -24.59 5.63
N VAL A 227 -5.06 -25.58 6.16
CA VAL A 227 -6.11 -26.31 5.43
C VAL A 227 -7.48 -25.63 5.68
N GLY A 228 -8.22 -25.38 4.61
CA GLY A 228 -9.62 -24.91 4.71
C GLY A 228 -9.84 -23.41 4.61
N VAL A 229 -8.79 -22.57 4.63
CA VAL A 229 -8.91 -21.13 4.38
C VAL A 229 -8.24 -20.80 3.05
N VAL A 230 -9.06 -20.39 2.09
CA VAL A 230 -8.59 -19.99 0.76
C VAL A 230 -8.89 -18.50 0.57
N THR A 231 -7.87 -17.74 0.14
CA THR A 231 -8.00 -16.35 -0.28
C THR A 231 -8.09 -16.25 -1.80
N LEU A 232 -8.53 -15.10 -2.31
CA LEU A 232 -8.69 -14.90 -3.74
C LEU A 232 -7.37 -15.10 -4.53
N PRO A 233 -6.20 -14.59 -4.10
CA PRO A 233 -4.93 -14.89 -4.76
C PRO A 233 -4.57 -16.38 -4.74
N LEU A 234 -4.84 -17.09 -3.64
CA LEU A 234 -4.63 -18.55 -3.57
C LEU A 234 -5.54 -19.31 -4.51
N GLN A 235 -6.81 -18.90 -4.63
CA GLN A 235 -7.77 -19.51 -5.56
C GLN A 235 -7.33 -19.31 -7.01
N ILE A 236 -6.96 -18.07 -7.38
CA ILE A 236 -6.42 -17.77 -8.72
C ILE A 236 -5.20 -18.65 -9.02
N TYR A 237 -4.27 -18.76 -8.08
CA TYR A 237 -3.09 -19.60 -8.24
C TYR A 237 -3.43 -21.08 -8.46
N SER A 238 -4.42 -21.62 -7.72
CA SER A 238 -4.88 -22.99 -7.89
C SER A 238 -5.44 -23.23 -9.28
N MET A 239 -6.19 -22.27 -9.83
CA MET A 239 -6.75 -22.35 -11.20
C MET A 239 -5.64 -22.33 -12.25
N ILE A 240 -4.66 -21.42 -12.14
CA ILE A 240 -3.54 -21.28 -13.09
C ILE A 240 -2.70 -22.56 -13.14
N LYS A 241 -2.53 -23.27 -12.02
CA LYS A 241 -1.80 -24.54 -11.98
C LYS A 241 -2.45 -25.64 -12.84
N VAL A 242 -3.76 -25.59 -13.02
CA VAL A 242 -4.49 -26.58 -13.82
C VAL A 242 -4.48 -26.18 -15.29
N THR A 243 -4.98 -24.98 -15.60
CA THR A 243 -4.94 -24.40 -16.95
C THR A 243 -5.27 -22.90 -16.89
N VAL A 244 -4.74 -22.14 -17.83
CA VAL A 244 -5.06 -20.71 -17.97
C VAL A 244 -6.32 -20.58 -18.83
N THR A 245 -7.45 -20.35 -18.18
CA THR A 245 -8.75 -20.15 -18.84
C THR A 245 -9.12 -18.65 -18.86
N PRO A 246 -10.03 -18.20 -19.73
CA PRO A 246 -10.58 -16.85 -19.66
C PRO A 246 -11.26 -16.50 -18.33
N GLU A 247 -11.71 -17.52 -17.59
CA GLU A 247 -12.24 -17.37 -16.23
C GLU A 247 -11.17 -16.82 -15.25
N VAL A 248 -9.92 -17.33 -15.36
CA VAL A 248 -8.78 -16.79 -14.61
C VAL A 248 -8.53 -15.32 -14.96
N ASN A 249 -8.64 -14.95 -16.23
CA ASN A 249 -8.51 -13.57 -16.66
C ASN A 249 -9.65 -12.70 -16.12
N ALA A 250 -10.87 -13.22 -16.06
CA ALA A 250 -12.03 -12.48 -15.53
C ALA A 250 -11.87 -12.21 -14.02
N VAL A 251 -11.47 -13.19 -13.21
CA VAL A 251 -11.25 -12.98 -11.78
C VAL A 251 -10.05 -12.05 -11.52
N SER A 252 -8.97 -12.17 -12.31
CA SER A 252 -7.81 -11.28 -12.22
C SER A 252 -8.19 -9.84 -12.58
N THR A 253 -9.06 -9.66 -13.59
CA THR A 253 -9.61 -8.35 -13.96
C THR A 253 -10.44 -7.75 -12.84
N LEU A 254 -11.29 -8.52 -12.17
CA LEU A 254 -12.08 -8.06 -11.03
C LEU A 254 -11.18 -7.64 -9.85
N LEU A 255 -10.15 -8.43 -9.54
CA LEU A 255 -9.19 -8.09 -8.49
C LEU A 255 -8.44 -6.79 -8.82
N MET A 256 -7.98 -6.64 -10.06
CA MET A 256 -7.31 -5.42 -10.53
C MET A 256 -8.23 -4.20 -10.44
N LEU A 257 -9.50 -4.33 -10.83
CA LEU A 257 -10.49 -3.25 -10.72
C LEU A 257 -10.78 -2.89 -9.26
N LEU A 258 -10.85 -3.87 -8.37
CA LEU A 258 -11.01 -3.65 -6.93
C LEU A 258 -9.83 -2.85 -6.38
N THR A 259 -8.61 -3.30 -6.64
CA THR A 259 -7.39 -2.62 -6.17
C THR A 259 -7.29 -1.20 -6.73
N LEU A 260 -7.55 -1.02 -8.03
CA LEU A 260 -7.56 0.30 -8.66
C LEU A 260 -8.62 1.23 -8.05
N SER A 261 -9.83 0.71 -7.79
CA SER A 261 -10.91 1.48 -7.17
C SER A 261 -10.55 1.98 -5.77
N VAL A 262 -9.87 1.13 -4.98
CA VAL A 262 -9.34 1.48 -3.65
C VAL A 262 -8.29 2.59 -3.76
N VAL A 263 -7.34 2.46 -4.70
CA VAL A 263 -6.29 3.47 -4.92
C VAL A 263 -6.89 4.81 -5.38
N VAL A 264 -7.86 4.78 -6.30
CA VAL A 264 -8.54 6.00 -6.78
C VAL A 264 -9.37 6.63 -5.65
N ALA A 265 -10.07 5.84 -4.86
CA ALA A 265 -10.78 6.33 -3.68
C ALA A 265 -9.79 6.98 -2.70
N ALA A 266 -8.66 6.33 -2.42
CA ALA A 266 -7.59 6.89 -1.59
C ALA A 266 -7.12 8.25 -2.08
N ALA A 267 -6.81 8.37 -3.37
CA ALA A 267 -6.34 9.61 -3.98
C ALA A 267 -7.38 10.74 -3.92
N ARG A 268 -8.67 10.41 -3.95
CA ARG A 268 -9.75 11.41 -3.85
C ARG A 268 -10.03 11.88 -2.43
N PHE A 269 -9.90 10.99 -1.44
CA PHE A 269 -10.18 11.32 -0.04
C PHE A 269 -8.98 11.88 0.72
N ALA A 270 -7.76 11.83 0.18
CA ALA A 270 -6.56 12.41 0.77
C ALA A 270 -5.86 13.44 -0.15
N PRO A 271 -6.57 14.44 -0.72
CA PRO A 271 -5.98 15.42 -1.64
C PRO A 271 -4.84 16.23 -0.99
N ASP A 272 -4.92 16.49 0.32
CA ASP A 272 -3.93 17.29 1.04
C ASP A 272 -2.65 16.53 1.40
N ALA A 273 -2.68 15.20 1.45
CA ALA A 273 -1.48 14.40 1.65
C ALA A 273 -0.53 14.41 0.42
N LEU A 274 -1.06 14.68 -0.76
CA LEU A 274 -0.32 14.77 -2.02
C LEU A 274 0.15 16.21 -2.34
N LYS A 275 -0.52 17.25 -1.82
CA LYS A 275 -0.22 18.66 -2.06
C LYS A 275 0.86 19.26 -1.14
N ALA A 276 1.31 18.56 -0.13
CA ALA A 276 2.28 19.05 0.85
C ALA A 276 3.75 19.05 0.33
N ARG A 277 3.97 19.15 -0.99
CA ARG A 277 5.29 19.16 -1.64
C ARG A 277 5.49 20.27 -2.69
N GLU A 278 4.72 21.35 -2.61
CA GLU A 278 5.07 22.56 -3.40
C GLU A 278 5.52 23.71 -2.49
#